data_b7fda92c2146394d08295a358d1c7e4a
#
_entry.id   b7fda92c2146394d08295a358d1c7e4a
#
_cell.length_a   1.000
_cell.length_b   1.000
_cell.length_c   1.000
_cell.angle_alpha   90.00
_cell.angle_beta   90.00
_cell.angle_gamma   90.00
#
_symmetry.space_group_name_H-M   'P 1'
#
loop_
_entity.id
_entity.type
_entity.pdbx_description
1 polymer ?
#
loop_
_entity_poly.entity_id
_entity_poly.type
_entity_poly.pdbx_seq_one_letter_code
_entity_poly.pdbx_strand_id
1 'polypeptide(L)'
;MRQPARGIQAAVYDASFRSDAEAVAYFYAVANDHMPDFIEPVWINEKIRWQFLRHRNPLMSLAADKIAVRDYVRWKGSEIEPPELIATGSTPADLDDVEFPEQFVMKSTYGSGQNYIHEGWNGPDRDRLVAVLEAWNNWDQWRRTGELHYRSVPKRWLIEELITARRESLEFKFACMHGEPVYVTVIGARNGTRYERAVYDLDWRRLDLVAEGGGAVEMGPVPRPADFESMVTEARRLSEDFMHVRVDFLKFDDRLVFSELTFASLAACHPFRPIAYNRELGTLINLDRATEYLARGRRIANQLGWKAAAA
;
A
#
# COMPACT_ATOMS: atom_id res chain seq x y z
N MET A 1 22.33 -4.79 5.75
CA MET A 1 22.99 -3.66 5.05
C MET A 1 22.60 -2.37 5.73
N ARG A 2 23.57 -1.49 6.10
CA ARG A 2 23.23 -0.15 6.59
C ARG A 2 22.60 0.65 5.46
N GLN A 3 21.44 1.26 5.72
CA GLN A 3 20.80 2.14 4.73
C GLN A 3 21.64 3.42 4.58
N PRO A 4 21.83 3.92 3.35
CA PRO A 4 22.50 5.19 3.15
C PRO A 4 21.68 6.33 3.75
N ALA A 5 22.35 7.36 4.28
CA ALA A 5 21.69 8.56 4.75
C ALA A 5 20.84 9.22 3.65
N ARG A 6 19.77 9.95 4.00
CA ARG A 6 18.83 10.56 3.06
C ARG A 6 19.52 11.34 1.92
N GLY A 7 20.54 12.12 2.26
CA GLY A 7 21.31 12.87 1.27
C GLY A 7 22.04 11.98 0.26
N ILE A 8 22.57 10.83 0.71
CA ILE A 8 23.23 9.86 -0.17
C ILE A 8 22.22 9.19 -1.08
N GLN A 9 21.05 8.81 -0.58
CA GLN A 9 19.99 8.19 -1.38
C GLN A 9 19.48 9.13 -2.50
N ALA A 10 19.25 10.41 -2.15
CA ALA A 10 18.88 11.42 -3.12
C ALA A 10 19.98 11.63 -4.15
N ALA A 11 21.21 11.79 -3.72
CA ALA A 11 22.36 11.99 -4.62
C ALA A 11 22.57 10.80 -5.55
N VAL A 12 22.42 9.57 -5.08
CA VAL A 12 22.49 8.35 -5.91
C VAL A 12 21.37 8.32 -6.94
N TYR A 13 20.14 8.66 -6.54
CA TYR A 13 19.00 8.71 -7.47
C TYR A 13 19.24 9.77 -8.56
N ASP A 14 19.60 10.99 -8.14
CA ASP A 14 19.81 12.12 -9.07
C ASP A 14 21.01 11.91 -10.00
N ALA A 15 22.05 11.20 -9.53
CA ALA A 15 23.20 10.81 -10.34
C ALA A 15 22.89 9.63 -11.31
N SER A 16 21.93 8.78 -10.97
CA SER A 16 21.62 7.56 -11.73
C SER A 16 20.57 7.77 -12.80
N PHE A 17 19.65 8.74 -12.61
CA PHE A 17 18.50 8.92 -13.49
C PHE A 17 18.34 10.37 -13.94
N ARG A 18 18.14 10.58 -15.25
CA ARG A 18 17.90 11.90 -15.87
C ARG A 18 16.44 12.36 -15.69
N SER A 19 15.54 11.43 -15.42
CA SER A 19 14.12 11.70 -15.28
C SER A 19 13.40 10.63 -14.46
N ASP A 20 12.21 10.98 -13.93
CA ASP A 20 11.31 10.01 -13.28
C ASP A 20 10.95 8.85 -14.20
N ALA A 21 10.77 9.12 -15.50
CA ALA A 21 10.42 8.10 -16.48
C ALA A 21 11.54 7.05 -16.62
N GLU A 22 12.80 7.50 -16.64
CA GLU A 22 13.97 6.61 -16.68
C GLU A 22 14.05 5.76 -15.41
N ALA A 23 13.86 6.36 -14.23
CA ALA A 23 13.88 5.64 -12.96
C ALA A 23 12.76 4.60 -12.88
N VAL A 24 11.53 4.98 -13.22
CA VAL A 24 10.36 4.09 -13.21
C VAL A 24 10.54 2.94 -14.19
N ALA A 25 11.09 3.19 -15.38
CA ALA A 25 11.38 2.16 -16.37
C ALA A 25 12.50 1.21 -15.89
N TYR A 26 13.56 1.75 -15.29
CA TYR A 26 14.66 0.94 -14.74
C TYR A 26 14.18 -0.04 -13.69
N PHE A 27 13.41 0.43 -12.68
CA PHE A 27 12.91 -0.46 -11.61
C PHE A 27 11.97 -1.54 -12.15
N TYR A 28 11.22 -1.25 -13.20
CA TYR A 28 10.43 -2.26 -13.90
C TYR A 28 11.31 -3.28 -14.61
N ALA A 29 12.28 -2.80 -15.42
CA ALA A 29 13.11 -3.66 -16.26
C ALA A 29 13.97 -4.63 -15.46
N VAL A 30 14.49 -4.20 -14.31
CA VAL A 30 15.28 -5.06 -13.40
C VAL A 30 14.52 -6.30 -12.95
N ALA A 31 13.19 -6.23 -12.82
CA ALA A 31 12.37 -7.34 -12.34
C ALA A 31 11.70 -8.14 -13.48
N ASN A 32 11.67 -7.60 -14.72
CA ASN A 32 10.93 -8.20 -15.82
C ASN A 32 11.84 -8.63 -17.00
N ASP A 33 13.13 -8.35 -16.98
CA ASP A 33 14.10 -8.62 -18.06
C ASP A 33 13.75 -7.96 -19.41
N HIS A 34 12.86 -6.95 -19.41
CA HIS A 34 12.51 -6.14 -20.57
C HIS A 34 12.10 -4.73 -20.17
N MET A 35 12.23 -3.78 -21.09
CA MET A 35 11.77 -2.41 -20.87
C MET A 35 10.24 -2.31 -20.96
N PRO A 36 9.59 -1.50 -20.08
CA PRO A 36 8.15 -1.28 -20.17
C PRO A 36 7.80 -0.41 -21.39
N ASP A 37 6.63 -0.65 -21.97
CA ASP A 37 6.03 0.27 -22.92
C ASP A 37 5.10 1.25 -22.19
N PHE A 38 5.50 2.51 -22.06
CA PHE A 38 4.69 3.59 -21.50
C PHE A 38 3.99 4.45 -22.55
N ILE A 39 4.09 4.10 -23.85
CA ILE A 39 3.36 4.73 -24.94
C ILE A 39 2.06 3.97 -25.17
N GLU A 40 2.14 2.66 -25.32
CA GLU A 40 1.01 1.75 -25.52
C GLU A 40 1.07 0.60 -24.49
N PRO A 41 0.90 0.87 -23.18
CA PRO A 41 1.08 -0.14 -22.17
C PRO A 41 -0.03 -1.21 -22.26
N VAL A 42 0.38 -2.47 -22.25
CA VAL A 42 -0.50 -3.63 -22.37
C VAL A 42 -0.57 -4.41 -21.06
N TRP A 43 0.57 -4.58 -20.40
CA TRP A 43 0.62 -5.34 -19.15
C TRP A 43 0.10 -4.53 -17.96
N ILE A 44 -0.52 -5.21 -17.02
CA ILE A 44 -1.06 -4.56 -15.80
C ILE A 44 0.00 -3.69 -15.10
N ASN A 45 1.22 -4.19 -14.92
CA ASN A 45 2.28 -3.46 -14.23
C ASN A 45 2.78 -2.25 -15.03
N GLU A 46 2.78 -2.30 -16.36
CA GLU A 46 3.05 -1.14 -17.22
C GLU A 46 1.97 -0.06 -17.02
N LYS A 47 0.70 -0.45 -17.00
CA LYS A 47 -0.43 0.48 -16.79
C LYS A 47 -0.44 1.08 -15.40
N ILE A 48 -0.09 0.31 -14.37
CA ILE A 48 0.06 0.83 -13.01
C ILE A 48 1.20 1.85 -12.96
N ARG A 49 2.37 1.55 -13.51
CA ARG A 49 3.52 2.47 -13.56
C ARG A 49 3.29 3.67 -14.45
N TRP A 50 2.54 3.51 -15.54
CA TRP A 50 2.09 4.61 -16.38
C TRP A 50 1.32 5.66 -15.55
N GLN A 51 0.46 5.22 -14.61
CA GLN A 51 -0.28 6.12 -13.72
C GLN A 51 0.66 6.97 -12.85
N PHE A 52 1.77 6.44 -12.38
CA PHE A 52 2.76 7.23 -11.62
C PHE A 52 3.37 8.36 -12.44
N LEU A 53 3.58 8.14 -13.73
CA LEU A 53 4.20 9.11 -14.63
C LEU A 53 3.21 10.12 -15.21
N ARG A 54 2.07 9.64 -15.69
CA ARG A 54 1.15 10.41 -16.53
C ARG A 54 -0.09 10.87 -15.78
N HIS A 55 -0.54 10.12 -14.79
CA HIS A 55 -1.82 10.39 -14.14
C HIS A 55 -1.70 11.25 -12.88
N ARG A 56 -0.60 11.29 -12.17
CA ARG A 56 -0.27 12.11 -10.96
C ARG A 56 -1.50 12.59 -10.16
N ASN A 57 -2.37 11.65 -9.83
CA ASN A 57 -3.62 11.92 -9.13
C ASN A 57 -3.34 12.19 -7.64
N PRO A 58 -3.68 13.39 -7.08
CA PRO A 58 -3.42 13.73 -5.69
C PRO A 58 -4.18 12.81 -4.71
N LEU A 59 -5.31 12.24 -5.12
CA LEU A 59 -6.05 11.28 -4.30
C LEU A 59 -5.24 9.99 -4.06
N MET A 60 -4.38 9.57 -5.00
CA MET A 60 -3.49 8.42 -4.76
C MET A 60 -2.49 8.72 -3.64
N SER A 61 -1.93 9.93 -3.58
CA SER A 61 -1.02 10.32 -2.50
C SER A 61 -1.73 10.45 -1.16
N LEU A 62 -2.93 11.04 -1.15
CA LEU A 62 -3.80 11.10 0.03
C LEU A 62 -4.10 9.69 0.56
N ALA A 63 -4.54 8.80 -0.32
CA ALA A 63 -4.95 7.44 0.05
C ALA A 63 -3.76 6.52 0.40
N ALA A 64 -2.55 6.86 -0.02
CA ALA A 64 -1.33 6.17 0.42
C ALA A 64 -0.81 6.65 1.78
N ASP A 65 -1.22 7.85 2.23
CA ASP A 65 -0.90 8.37 3.56
C ASP A 65 -1.78 7.70 4.62
N LYS A 66 -1.17 6.94 5.53
CA LYS A 66 -1.88 6.16 6.56
C LYS A 66 -2.69 6.99 7.57
N ILE A 67 -2.45 8.31 7.65
CA ILE A 67 -3.27 9.23 8.44
C ILE A 67 -4.42 9.75 7.58
N ALA A 68 -4.11 10.30 6.40
CA ALA A 68 -5.12 10.96 5.56
C ALA A 68 -6.13 9.98 4.96
N VAL A 69 -5.74 8.74 4.69
CA VAL A 69 -6.66 7.70 4.19
C VAL A 69 -7.83 7.44 5.15
N ARG A 70 -7.67 7.67 6.46
CA ARG A 70 -8.73 7.53 7.46
C ARG A 70 -9.88 8.50 7.21
N ASP A 71 -9.57 9.72 6.78
CA ASP A 71 -10.59 10.69 6.39
C ASP A 71 -11.29 10.29 5.09
N TYR A 72 -10.57 9.70 4.14
CA TYR A 72 -11.16 9.14 2.93
C TYR A 72 -12.10 7.98 3.25
N VAL A 73 -11.70 7.02 4.08
CA VAL A 73 -12.54 5.88 4.52
C VAL A 73 -13.83 6.37 5.17
N ARG A 74 -13.75 7.33 6.10
CA ARG A 74 -14.92 7.95 6.72
C ARG A 74 -15.80 8.70 5.72
N TRP A 75 -15.19 9.48 4.82
CA TRP A 75 -15.90 10.23 3.78
C TRP A 75 -16.67 9.29 2.83
N LYS A 76 -16.12 8.10 2.56
CA LYS A 76 -16.79 7.05 1.79
C LYS A 76 -17.93 6.38 2.56
N GLY A 77 -18.06 6.60 3.85
CA GLY A 77 -19.03 5.94 4.71
C GLY A 77 -18.78 4.42 4.79
N SER A 78 -17.51 4.02 4.87
CA SER A 78 -17.15 2.61 5.06
C SER A 78 -17.59 2.13 6.44
N GLU A 79 -18.12 0.90 6.49
CA GLU A 79 -18.47 0.20 7.74
C GLU A 79 -17.25 -0.52 8.34
N ILE A 80 -16.17 -0.67 7.56
CA ILE A 80 -14.93 -1.30 8.01
C ILE A 80 -13.92 -0.18 8.32
N GLU A 81 -13.82 0.16 9.59
CA GLU A 81 -12.95 1.23 10.09
C GLU A 81 -11.49 0.78 10.22
N PRO A 82 -10.50 1.70 10.09
CA PRO A 82 -9.12 1.40 10.46
C PRO A 82 -8.98 1.23 11.98
N PRO A 83 -7.87 0.60 12.47
CA PRO A 83 -7.55 0.51 13.89
C PRO A 83 -7.59 1.88 14.57
N GLU A 84 -7.89 1.94 15.86
CA GLU A 84 -7.95 3.19 16.62
C GLU A 84 -6.64 3.97 16.51
N LEU A 85 -6.74 5.26 16.16
CA LEU A 85 -5.59 6.17 16.09
C LEU A 85 -5.32 6.77 17.47
N ILE A 86 -4.15 6.51 18.02
CA ILE A 86 -3.75 6.94 19.37
C ILE A 86 -3.00 8.27 19.31
N ALA A 87 -2.01 8.36 18.42
CA ALA A 87 -1.19 9.56 18.30
C ALA A 87 -0.64 9.73 16.88
N THR A 88 -0.24 10.94 16.53
CA THR A 88 0.47 11.28 15.30
C THR A 88 1.54 12.34 15.57
N GLY A 89 2.60 12.33 14.77
CA GLY A 89 3.61 13.37 14.84
C GLY A 89 4.43 13.46 13.55
N SER A 90 5.25 14.50 13.47
CA SER A 90 6.11 14.81 12.31
C SER A 90 7.60 14.73 12.66
N THR A 91 7.92 14.81 13.93
CA THR A 91 9.30 14.79 14.46
C THR A 91 9.41 13.79 15.61
N PRO A 92 10.61 13.35 15.97
CA PRO A 92 10.80 12.53 17.17
C PRO A 92 10.41 13.26 18.48
N ALA A 93 10.49 14.60 18.53
CA ALA A 93 10.13 15.37 19.71
C ALA A 93 8.61 15.28 20.03
N ASP A 94 7.78 15.07 19.02
CA ASP A 94 6.33 14.94 19.21
C ASP A 94 5.96 13.68 20.03
N LEU A 95 6.91 12.74 20.23
CA LEU A 95 6.74 11.61 21.14
C LEU A 95 6.69 12.02 22.61
N ASP A 96 7.14 13.22 22.98
CA ASP A 96 7.15 13.71 24.37
C ASP A 96 5.73 13.89 24.92
N ASP A 97 4.78 14.17 24.06
CA ASP A 97 3.37 14.43 24.40
C ASP A 97 2.50 13.17 24.28
N VAL A 98 3.08 11.98 23.99
CA VAL A 98 2.33 10.75 23.80
C VAL A 98 2.16 9.98 25.09
N GLU A 99 0.92 9.71 25.48
CA GLU A 99 0.57 8.71 26.48
C GLU A 99 0.54 7.33 25.80
N PHE A 100 1.62 6.56 25.99
CA PHE A 100 1.75 5.26 25.33
C PHE A 100 0.89 4.20 26.03
N PRO A 101 0.05 3.45 25.27
CA PRO A 101 -0.58 2.25 25.80
C PRO A 101 0.45 1.13 26.00
N GLU A 102 0.04 0.06 26.70
CA GLU A 102 0.90 -1.11 26.92
C GLU A 102 1.34 -1.78 25.63
N GLN A 103 0.46 -1.78 24.62
CA GLN A 103 0.70 -2.38 23.31
C GLN A 103 0.25 -1.45 22.19
N PHE A 104 1.07 -1.29 21.16
CA PHE A 104 0.73 -0.45 20.02
C PHE A 104 1.53 -0.80 18.76
N VAL A 105 1.08 -0.28 17.63
CA VAL A 105 1.84 -0.27 16.39
C VAL A 105 2.17 1.18 16.01
N MET A 106 3.46 1.48 15.82
CA MET A 106 3.90 2.74 15.23
C MET A 106 4.25 2.52 13.75
N LYS A 107 3.78 3.40 12.87
CA LYS A 107 3.98 3.30 11.42
C LYS A 107 4.44 4.63 10.83
N SER A 108 5.21 4.59 9.74
CA SER A 108 5.41 5.78 8.90
C SER A 108 4.27 5.96 7.92
N THR A 109 3.97 7.20 7.51
CA THR A 109 2.90 7.52 6.55
C THR A 109 3.33 7.38 5.09
N TYR A 110 4.63 7.42 4.78
CA TYR A 110 5.20 7.70 3.46
C TYR A 110 5.97 6.53 2.84
N GLY A 111 5.66 5.31 3.24
CA GLY A 111 6.34 4.14 2.72
C GLY A 111 5.66 2.83 3.09
N SER A 112 6.27 1.73 2.63
CA SER A 112 5.84 0.37 2.89
C SER A 112 6.80 -0.33 3.85
N GLY A 113 6.27 -1.18 4.75
CA GLY A 113 7.05 -2.02 5.66
C GLY A 113 7.73 -1.28 6.82
N GLN A 114 7.45 0.00 7.02
CA GLN A 114 7.98 0.78 8.14
C GLN A 114 7.02 0.72 9.32
N ASN A 115 7.07 -0.40 10.04
CA ASN A 115 6.26 -0.67 11.22
C ASN A 115 7.16 -1.01 12.40
N TYR A 116 6.80 -0.52 13.57
CA TYR A 116 7.36 -0.90 14.86
C TYR A 116 6.22 -1.39 15.74
N ILE A 117 6.31 -2.63 16.22
CA ILE A 117 5.30 -3.24 17.10
C ILE A 117 5.88 -3.25 18.51
N HIS A 118 5.10 -2.75 19.46
CA HIS A 118 5.39 -2.81 20.88
C HIS A 118 4.38 -3.72 21.57
N GLU A 119 4.86 -4.80 22.17
CA GLU A 119 4.05 -5.82 22.88
C GLU A 119 4.41 -5.94 24.36
N GLY A 120 5.24 -5.01 24.86
CA GLY A 120 5.76 -5.06 26.23
C GLY A 120 4.81 -4.47 27.25
N TRP A 121 4.82 -5.02 28.48
CA TRP A 121 4.10 -4.48 29.63
C TRP A 121 4.79 -3.28 30.28
N ASN A 122 6.07 -3.05 29.97
CA ASN A 122 6.80 -1.85 30.35
C ASN A 122 6.67 -0.84 29.21
N GLY A 123 6.58 0.43 29.54
CA GLY A 123 6.55 1.49 28.52
C GLY A 123 7.68 1.33 27.48
N PRO A 124 7.49 1.87 26.27
CA PRO A 124 8.47 1.71 25.19
C PRO A 124 9.80 2.40 25.55
N ASP A 125 10.89 1.80 25.09
CA ASP A 125 12.20 2.46 25.08
C ASP A 125 12.16 3.66 24.11
N ARG A 126 12.16 4.88 24.69
CA ARG A 126 12.04 6.11 23.94
C ARG A 126 13.20 6.34 22.98
N ASP A 127 14.43 6.07 23.41
CA ASP A 127 15.62 6.24 22.57
C ASP A 127 15.55 5.33 21.35
N ARG A 128 15.00 4.13 21.54
CA ARG A 128 14.73 3.19 20.46
C ARG A 128 13.66 3.72 19.48
N LEU A 129 12.57 4.32 19.97
CA LEU A 129 11.56 4.93 19.10
C LEU A 129 12.15 6.09 18.29
N VAL A 130 12.92 6.95 18.92
CA VAL A 130 13.64 8.06 18.24
C VAL A 130 14.54 7.50 17.14
N ALA A 131 15.37 6.51 17.45
CA ALA A 131 16.26 5.89 16.46
C ALA A 131 15.50 5.26 15.28
N VAL A 132 14.34 4.65 15.53
CA VAL A 132 13.44 4.11 14.49
C VAL A 132 12.92 5.22 13.60
N LEU A 133 12.43 6.32 14.16
CA LEU A 133 11.93 7.46 13.39
C LEU A 133 13.02 8.13 12.57
N GLU A 134 14.21 8.31 13.12
CA GLU A 134 15.36 8.84 12.39
C GLU A 134 15.76 7.94 11.22
N ALA A 135 15.76 6.62 11.43
CA ALA A 135 15.99 5.66 10.34
C ALA A 135 14.93 5.77 9.23
N TRP A 136 13.65 5.90 9.60
CA TRP A 136 12.58 6.10 8.63
C TRP A 136 12.70 7.43 7.89
N ASN A 137 13.04 8.53 8.58
CA ASN A 137 13.24 9.85 7.96
C ASN A 137 14.32 9.86 6.88
N ASN A 138 15.29 8.96 6.99
CA ASN A 138 16.33 8.75 5.97
C ASN A 138 15.88 7.92 4.77
N TRP A 139 14.60 7.54 4.69
CA TRP A 139 14.05 6.70 3.65
C TRP A 139 13.11 7.47 2.75
N ASP A 140 13.30 7.34 1.43
CA ASP A 140 12.38 7.83 0.41
C ASP A 140 11.90 6.64 -0.42
N GLN A 141 10.68 6.18 -0.16
CA GLN A 141 10.09 5.03 -0.87
C GLN A 141 10.09 5.24 -2.39
N TRP A 142 9.66 6.41 -2.87
CA TRP A 142 9.56 6.69 -4.28
C TRP A 142 10.92 6.67 -5.02
N ARG A 143 12.03 7.04 -4.34
CA ARG A 143 13.38 6.95 -4.92
C ARG A 143 13.91 5.52 -5.03
N ARG A 144 13.38 4.61 -4.26
CA ARG A 144 13.84 3.21 -4.24
C ARG A 144 13.07 2.30 -5.19
N THR A 145 11.83 2.66 -5.48
CA THR A 145 10.90 1.77 -6.18
C THR A 145 10.25 2.41 -7.39
N GLY A 146 10.39 3.75 -7.56
CA GLY A 146 9.69 4.50 -8.59
C GLY A 146 8.19 4.70 -8.31
N GLU A 147 7.74 4.51 -7.06
CA GLU A 147 6.35 4.72 -6.64
C GLU A 147 6.09 6.21 -6.38
N LEU A 148 5.97 7.00 -7.45
CA LEU A 148 5.98 8.46 -7.40
C LEU A 148 4.82 9.09 -6.59
N HIS A 149 3.75 8.36 -6.34
CA HIS A 149 2.65 8.83 -5.48
C HIS A 149 3.09 9.09 -4.03
N TYR A 150 4.15 8.41 -3.55
CA TYR A 150 4.71 8.68 -2.22
C TYR A 150 5.51 9.99 -2.14
N ARG A 151 5.92 10.59 -3.27
CA ARG A 151 6.70 11.85 -3.27
C ARG A 151 5.97 12.98 -2.55
N SER A 152 4.65 13.04 -2.70
CA SER A 152 3.80 14.11 -2.15
C SER A 152 3.23 13.77 -0.77
N VAL A 153 3.53 12.61 -0.21
CA VAL A 153 3.07 12.22 1.13
C VAL A 153 3.95 12.88 2.19
N PRO A 154 3.37 13.65 3.12
CA PRO A 154 4.14 14.24 4.22
C PRO A 154 4.81 13.18 5.09
N LYS A 155 6.06 13.42 5.48
CA LYS A 155 6.78 12.53 6.40
C LYS A 155 6.26 12.70 7.80
N ARG A 156 5.41 11.78 8.22
CA ARG A 156 4.81 11.73 9.55
C ARG A 156 4.85 10.29 10.06
N TRP A 157 4.58 10.15 11.33
CA TRP A 157 4.34 8.87 11.98
C TRP A 157 2.97 8.86 12.65
N LEU A 158 2.44 7.69 12.86
CA LEU A 158 1.24 7.45 13.64
C LEU A 158 1.48 6.28 14.61
N ILE A 159 0.73 6.31 15.69
CA ILE A 159 0.57 5.21 16.64
C ILE A 159 -0.90 4.81 16.60
N GLU A 160 -1.16 3.52 16.45
CA GLU A 160 -2.49 2.94 16.46
C GLU A 160 -2.52 1.72 17.37
N GLU A 161 -3.72 1.30 17.74
CA GLU A 161 -3.93 0.10 18.55
C GLU A 161 -3.27 -1.12 17.92
N LEU A 162 -2.65 -1.95 18.73
CA LEU A 162 -2.24 -3.29 18.33
C LEU A 162 -3.41 -4.24 18.50
N ILE A 163 -3.93 -4.74 17.37
CA ILE A 163 -4.97 -5.77 17.39
C ILE A 163 -4.29 -7.13 17.39
N THR A 164 -4.60 -7.95 18.36
CA THR A 164 -4.08 -9.31 18.48
C THR A 164 -5.19 -10.34 18.28
N ALA A 165 -4.90 -11.40 17.53
CA ALA A 165 -5.80 -12.53 17.36
C ALA A 165 -5.51 -13.58 18.45
N ARG A 166 -6.55 -14.25 18.95
CA ARG A 166 -6.41 -15.39 19.87
C ARG A 166 -6.24 -16.71 19.10
N ARG A 167 -6.76 -16.79 17.91
CA ARG A 167 -6.79 -18.00 17.07
C ARG A 167 -6.15 -17.78 15.72
N GLU A 168 -6.64 -16.81 14.95
CA GLU A 168 -6.26 -16.61 13.56
C GLU A 168 -6.21 -15.14 13.17
N SER A 169 -5.20 -14.77 12.41
CA SER A 169 -5.17 -13.50 11.70
C SER A 169 -4.96 -13.75 10.21
N LEU A 170 -5.83 -13.18 9.39
CA LEU A 170 -5.75 -13.24 7.94
C LEU A 170 -5.78 -11.83 7.35
N GLU A 171 -5.02 -11.64 6.26
CA GLU A 171 -5.12 -10.42 5.45
C GLU A 171 -5.89 -10.74 4.17
N PHE A 172 -6.87 -9.92 3.82
CA PHE A 172 -7.65 -10.00 2.58
C PHE A 172 -7.31 -8.80 1.70
N LYS A 173 -6.69 -9.05 0.57
CA LYS A 173 -6.17 -8.03 -0.34
C LYS A 173 -6.92 -8.07 -1.66
N PHE A 174 -7.90 -7.19 -1.81
CA PHE A 174 -8.75 -7.12 -3.00
C PHE A 174 -8.08 -6.27 -4.08
N ALA A 175 -7.74 -6.88 -5.21
CA ALA A 175 -7.31 -6.14 -6.39
C ALA A 175 -8.54 -5.59 -7.12
N CYS A 176 -8.64 -4.27 -7.22
CA CYS A 176 -9.78 -3.58 -7.80
C CYS A 176 -9.36 -2.77 -9.03
N MET A 177 -10.16 -2.86 -10.10
CA MET A 177 -10.01 -2.10 -11.33
C MET A 177 -11.28 -1.31 -11.61
N HIS A 178 -11.16 0.01 -11.72
CA HIS A 178 -12.30 0.92 -11.94
C HIS A 178 -13.44 0.78 -10.92
N GLY A 179 -13.09 0.50 -9.65
CA GLY A 179 -14.06 0.31 -8.58
C GLY A 179 -14.60 -1.11 -8.45
N GLU A 180 -14.21 -2.03 -9.35
CA GLU A 180 -14.67 -3.41 -9.27
C GLU A 180 -13.56 -4.33 -8.73
N PRO A 181 -13.79 -5.04 -7.62
CA PRO A 181 -12.93 -6.12 -7.17
C PRO A 181 -12.86 -7.22 -8.23
N VAL A 182 -11.67 -7.75 -8.50
CA VAL A 182 -11.42 -8.77 -9.53
C VAL A 182 -11.01 -10.10 -8.89
N TYR A 183 -10.11 -10.03 -7.93
CA TYR A 183 -9.67 -11.18 -7.16
C TYR A 183 -9.24 -10.74 -5.75
N VAL A 184 -9.18 -11.70 -4.85
CA VAL A 184 -8.66 -11.49 -3.49
C VAL A 184 -7.46 -12.37 -3.24
N THR A 185 -6.40 -11.78 -2.70
CA THR A 185 -5.25 -12.50 -2.15
C THR A 185 -5.45 -12.64 -0.65
N VAL A 186 -5.46 -13.87 -0.15
CA VAL A 186 -5.48 -14.16 1.29
C VAL A 186 -4.06 -14.43 1.75
N ILE A 187 -3.64 -13.73 2.79
CA ILE A 187 -2.34 -13.89 3.43
C ILE A 187 -2.57 -14.45 4.83
N GLY A 188 -1.90 -15.55 5.13
CA GLY A 188 -1.91 -16.20 6.43
C GLY A 188 -0.65 -15.95 7.25
N ALA A 189 -0.22 -16.98 7.93
CA ALA A 189 0.92 -16.92 8.85
C ALA A 189 2.17 -16.32 8.20
N ARG A 190 2.84 -15.46 8.97
CA ARG A 190 4.12 -14.86 8.60
C ARG A 190 5.24 -15.36 9.50
N ASN A 191 6.36 -15.73 8.89
CA ASN A 191 7.59 -16.06 9.59
C ASN A 191 8.76 -15.32 8.93
N GLY A 192 9.13 -14.20 9.47
CA GLY A 192 10.13 -13.30 8.88
C GLY A 192 9.68 -12.79 7.50
N THR A 193 10.46 -13.12 6.46
CA THR A 193 10.16 -12.76 5.07
C THR A 193 9.25 -13.75 4.35
N ARG A 194 8.96 -14.92 4.95
CA ARG A 194 8.06 -15.92 4.39
C ARG A 194 6.64 -15.71 4.90
N TYR A 195 5.66 -15.93 4.03
CA TYR A 195 4.24 -15.87 4.38
C TYR A 195 3.44 -16.82 3.50
N GLU A 196 2.34 -17.33 4.05
CA GLU A 196 1.41 -18.17 3.32
C GLU A 196 0.47 -17.30 2.49
N ARG A 197 0.15 -17.77 1.27
CA ARG A 197 -0.72 -17.05 0.33
C ARG A 197 -1.61 -17.99 -0.47
N ALA A 198 -2.86 -17.56 -0.65
CA ALA A 198 -3.81 -18.12 -1.61
C ALA A 198 -4.50 -17.01 -2.38
N VAL A 199 -4.90 -17.25 -3.62
CA VAL A 199 -5.67 -16.29 -4.44
C VAL A 199 -6.99 -16.91 -4.84
N TYR A 200 -8.07 -16.13 -4.74
CA TYR A 200 -9.43 -16.55 -5.07
C TYR A 200 -10.11 -15.52 -5.96
N ASP A 201 -11.00 -16.02 -6.83
CA ASP A 201 -11.99 -15.15 -7.49
C ASP A 201 -13.11 -14.74 -6.51
N LEU A 202 -14.06 -13.94 -6.96
CA LEU A 202 -15.17 -13.49 -6.11
C LEU A 202 -16.21 -14.58 -5.82
N ASP A 203 -16.19 -15.69 -6.56
CA ASP A 203 -16.98 -16.90 -6.27
C ASP A 203 -16.26 -17.84 -5.29
N TRP A 204 -15.11 -17.41 -4.75
CA TRP A 204 -14.25 -18.19 -3.88
C TRP A 204 -13.61 -19.43 -4.53
N ARG A 205 -13.43 -19.40 -5.85
CA ARG A 205 -12.67 -20.44 -6.57
C ARG A 205 -11.20 -20.06 -6.55
N ARG A 206 -10.35 -21.04 -6.21
CA ARG A 206 -8.91 -20.82 -6.17
C ARG A 206 -8.37 -20.50 -7.57
N LEU A 207 -7.54 -19.47 -7.63
CA LEU A 207 -6.85 -19.06 -8.85
C LEU A 207 -5.37 -19.47 -8.76
N ASP A 208 -4.85 -20.02 -9.86
CA ASP A 208 -3.42 -20.22 -10.05
C ASP A 208 -2.78 -18.90 -10.54
N LEU A 209 -2.79 -17.89 -9.66
CA LEU A 209 -2.31 -16.55 -9.92
C LEU A 209 -1.25 -16.18 -8.87
N VAL A 210 -0.02 -16.01 -9.30
CA VAL A 210 1.11 -15.70 -8.43
C VAL A 210 1.86 -14.49 -8.96
N ALA A 211 2.00 -13.41 -8.16
CA ALA A 211 3.00 -12.40 -8.44
C ALA A 211 4.38 -12.96 -8.07
N GLU A 212 5.34 -12.89 -8.97
CA GLU A 212 6.73 -13.31 -8.68
C GLU A 212 7.36 -12.42 -7.61
N GLY A 213 8.17 -13.01 -6.74
CA GLY A 213 8.86 -12.30 -5.66
C GLY A 213 8.12 -12.38 -4.29
N GLY A 214 8.81 -11.93 -3.25
CA GLY A 214 8.20 -11.68 -1.95
C GLY A 214 8.17 -12.85 -0.94
N GLY A 215 8.79 -13.99 -1.21
CA GLY A 215 8.90 -15.08 -0.21
C GLY A 215 7.57 -15.76 0.16
N ALA A 216 6.55 -15.64 -0.71
CA ALA A 216 5.28 -16.31 -0.52
C ALA A 216 5.40 -17.83 -0.74
N VAL A 217 4.78 -18.59 0.15
CA VAL A 217 4.55 -20.02 -0.01
C VAL A 217 3.07 -20.28 -0.23
N GLU A 218 2.74 -21.40 -0.87
CA GLU A 218 1.36 -21.74 -1.13
C GLU A 218 0.63 -22.05 0.17
N MET A 219 -0.51 -21.39 0.38
CA MET A 219 -1.41 -21.63 1.50
C MET A 219 -2.37 -22.76 1.17
N GLY A 220 -2.70 -23.58 2.16
CA GLY A 220 -3.76 -24.57 2.04
C GLY A 220 -5.12 -23.94 1.71
N PRO A 221 -6.18 -24.77 1.47
CA PRO A 221 -7.53 -24.25 1.26
C PRO A 221 -8.01 -23.42 2.45
N VAL A 222 -8.49 -22.22 2.18
CA VAL A 222 -9.08 -21.34 3.17
C VAL A 222 -10.61 -21.39 3.04
N PRO A 223 -11.37 -21.64 4.11
CA PRO A 223 -12.82 -21.54 4.07
C PRO A 223 -13.26 -20.12 3.67
N ARG A 224 -14.34 -20.01 2.87
CA ARG A 224 -14.91 -18.71 2.54
C ARG A 224 -15.41 -18.04 3.81
N PRO A 225 -14.95 -16.81 4.15
CA PRO A 225 -15.42 -16.11 5.34
C PRO A 225 -16.90 -15.76 5.26
N ALA A 226 -17.61 -15.80 6.39
CA ALA A 226 -19.03 -15.44 6.43
C ALA A 226 -19.29 -13.97 6.05
N ASP A 227 -18.32 -13.10 6.33
CA ASP A 227 -18.33 -11.65 6.04
C ASP A 227 -17.69 -11.28 4.68
N PHE A 228 -17.46 -12.27 3.80
CA PHE A 228 -16.82 -12.03 2.50
C PHE A 228 -17.59 -11.06 1.60
N GLU A 229 -18.92 -11.15 1.55
CA GLU A 229 -19.74 -10.23 0.75
C GLU A 229 -19.68 -8.79 1.27
N SER A 230 -19.58 -8.61 2.57
CA SER A 230 -19.35 -7.30 3.17
C SER A 230 -17.99 -6.75 2.75
N MET A 231 -16.92 -7.57 2.78
CA MET A 231 -15.59 -7.16 2.31
C MET A 231 -15.61 -6.77 0.83
N VAL A 232 -16.31 -7.53 -0.04
CA VAL A 232 -16.45 -7.20 -1.47
C VAL A 232 -17.16 -5.86 -1.67
N THR A 233 -18.23 -5.63 -0.91
CA THR A 233 -18.99 -4.37 -0.96
C THR A 233 -18.13 -3.18 -0.55
N GLU A 234 -17.38 -3.31 0.53
CA GLU A 234 -16.49 -2.25 1.01
C GLU A 234 -15.27 -2.07 0.10
N ALA A 235 -14.72 -3.14 -0.47
CA ALA A 235 -13.66 -3.03 -1.46
C ALA A 235 -14.11 -2.26 -2.70
N ARG A 236 -15.35 -2.49 -3.18
CA ARG A 236 -15.96 -1.73 -4.27
C ARG A 236 -16.12 -0.26 -3.89
N ARG A 237 -16.70 0.04 -2.71
CA ARG A 237 -16.89 1.39 -2.18
C ARG A 237 -15.59 2.19 -2.10
N LEU A 238 -14.54 1.57 -1.54
CA LEU A 238 -13.24 2.23 -1.32
C LEU A 238 -12.39 2.35 -2.58
N SER A 239 -12.66 1.57 -3.62
CA SER A 239 -11.88 1.55 -4.86
C SER A 239 -12.50 2.38 -6.00
N GLU A 240 -13.76 2.81 -5.93
CA GLU A 240 -14.50 3.40 -7.06
C GLU A 240 -13.90 4.69 -7.63
N ASP A 241 -13.05 5.37 -6.86
CA ASP A 241 -12.41 6.63 -7.26
C ASP A 241 -11.02 6.43 -7.91
N PHE A 242 -10.63 5.18 -8.15
CA PHE A 242 -9.31 4.82 -8.69
C PHE A 242 -9.44 3.94 -9.93
N MET A 243 -8.53 4.12 -10.91
CA MET A 243 -8.42 3.20 -12.06
C MET A 243 -7.92 1.82 -11.64
N HIS A 244 -7.01 1.80 -10.66
CA HIS A 244 -6.50 0.59 -10.02
C HIS A 244 -6.15 0.92 -8.57
N VAL A 245 -6.53 0.05 -7.67
CA VAL A 245 -6.09 0.08 -6.27
C VAL A 245 -6.31 -1.31 -5.65
N ARG A 246 -5.47 -1.69 -4.72
CA ARG A 246 -5.70 -2.85 -3.85
C ARG A 246 -6.23 -2.36 -2.51
N VAL A 247 -7.35 -2.89 -2.09
CA VAL A 247 -7.99 -2.61 -0.80
C VAL A 247 -7.63 -3.74 0.15
N ASP A 248 -6.97 -3.41 1.25
CA ASP A 248 -6.48 -4.39 2.21
C ASP A 248 -7.29 -4.34 3.50
N PHE A 249 -7.82 -5.49 3.91
CA PHE A 249 -8.47 -5.70 5.19
C PHE A 249 -7.68 -6.69 6.03
N LEU A 250 -7.70 -6.51 7.35
CA LEU A 250 -7.17 -7.44 8.32
C LEU A 250 -8.31 -8.04 9.12
N LYS A 251 -8.30 -9.35 9.27
CA LYS A 251 -9.27 -10.08 10.08
C LYS A 251 -8.55 -10.76 11.25
N PHE A 252 -8.97 -10.43 12.46
CA PHE A 252 -8.46 -10.96 13.71
C PHE A 252 -9.62 -11.64 14.42
N ASP A 253 -9.69 -12.98 14.38
CA ASP A 253 -10.85 -13.73 14.84
C ASP A 253 -12.15 -13.20 14.18
N ASP A 254 -13.03 -12.54 14.91
CA ASP A 254 -14.28 -11.96 14.42
C ASP A 254 -14.20 -10.45 14.12
N ARG A 255 -13.04 -9.80 14.37
CA ARG A 255 -12.83 -8.38 14.13
C ARG A 255 -12.22 -8.14 12.76
N LEU A 256 -12.93 -7.39 11.92
CA LEU A 256 -12.49 -6.96 10.60
C LEU A 256 -12.14 -5.47 10.62
N VAL A 257 -10.95 -5.10 10.12
CA VAL A 257 -10.50 -3.71 10.07
C VAL A 257 -9.93 -3.38 8.70
N PHE A 258 -10.05 -2.11 8.29
CA PHE A 258 -9.36 -1.57 7.13
C PHE A 258 -7.87 -1.41 7.45
N SER A 259 -7.01 -1.81 6.51
CA SER A 259 -5.56 -1.72 6.67
C SER A 259 -4.96 -0.60 5.82
N GLU A 260 -5.09 -0.69 4.51
CA GLU A 260 -4.50 0.28 3.58
C GLU A 260 -5.12 0.24 2.18
N LEU A 261 -4.89 1.31 1.42
CA LEU A 261 -5.05 1.35 -0.03
C LEU A 261 -3.67 1.30 -0.67
N THR A 262 -3.41 0.27 -1.48
CA THR A 262 -2.11 0.03 -2.11
C THR A 262 -2.20 0.22 -3.62
N PHE A 263 -1.38 1.11 -4.18
CA PHE A 263 -1.37 1.42 -5.62
C PHE A 263 -0.38 0.59 -6.42
N ALA A 264 0.54 -0.08 -5.76
CA ALA A 264 1.56 -0.89 -6.42
C ALA A 264 1.98 -2.08 -5.55
N SER A 265 1.31 -3.20 -5.70
CA SER A 265 1.78 -4.46 -5.08
C SER A 265 3.18 -4.78 -5.55
N LEU A 266 4.13 -5.05 -4.63
CA LEU A 266 5.53 -5.28 -4.95
C LEU A 266 6.10 -4.20 -5.89
N ALA A 267 5.72 -2.93 -5.64
CA ALA A 267 6.05 -1.75 -6.45
C ALA A 267 5.60 -1.84 -7.92
N ALA A 268 4.65 -2.74 -8.26
CA ALA A 268 4.26 -3.06 -9.63
C ALA A 268 5.47 -3.37 -10.55
N CYS A 269 6.48 -4.04 -9.98
CA CYS A 269 7.65 -4.46 -10.74
C CYS A 269 7.56 -5.91 -11.18
N HIS A 270 7.03 -6.80 -10.35
CA HIS A 270 7.11 -8.23 -10.59
C HIS A 270 5.95 -8.73 -11.45
N PRO A 271 6.23 -9.56 -12.48
CA PRO A 271 5.18 -10.11 -13.33
C PRO A 271 4.33 -11.14 -12.58
N PHE A 272 3.11 -11.33 -13.06
CA PHE A 272 2.24 -12.42 -12.62
C PHE A 272 2.59 -13.72 -13.36
N ARG A 273 2.36 -14.84 -12.69
CA ARG A 273 2.40 -16.19 -13.29
C ARG A 273 1.03 -16.85 -13.13
N PRO A 274 0.56 -17.60 -14.14
CA PRO A 274 1.05 -17.67 -15.53
C PRO A 274 1.19 -16.30 -16.20
N ILE A 275 2.13 -16.16 -17.13
CA ILE A 275 2.49 -14.86 -17.75
C ILE A 275 1.31 -14.19 -18.49
N ALA A 276 0.34 -14.98 -18.97
CA ALA A 276 -0.86 -14.50 -19.65
C ALA A 276 -1.68 -13.52 -18.78
N TYR A 277 -1.71 -13.74 -17.47
CA TYR A 277 -2.42 -12.86 -16.54
C TYR A 277 -1.97 -11.39 -16.59
N ASN A 278 -0.69 -11.13 -16.94
CA ASN A 278 -0.23 -9.74 -17.04
C ASN A 278 -0.99 -8.95 -18.11
N ARG A 279 -1.33 -9.61 -19.22
CA ARG A 279 -2.12 -9.02 -20.30
C ARG A 279 -3.61 -9.01 -19.97
N GLU A 280 -4.12 -10.12 -19.48
CA GLU A 280 -5.55 -10.27 -19.12
C GLU A 280 -5.97 -9.22 -18.09
N LEU A 281 -5.25 -9.10 -16.97
CA LEU A 281 -5.51 -8.08 -15.96
C LEU A 281 -5.26 -6.67 -16.52
N GLY A 282 -4.30 -6.51 -17.43
CA GLY A 282 -4.04 -5.25 -18.12
C GLY A 282 -5.25 -4.76 -18.93
N THR A 283 -6.05 -5.65 -19.54
CA THR A 283 -7.26 -5.25 -20.27
C THR A 283 -8.32 -4.61 -19.38
N LEU A 284 -8.31 -4.92 -18.09
CA LEU A 284 -9.27 -4.39 -17.13
C LEU A 284 -8.97 -2.94 -16.71
N ILE A 285 -7.79 -2.40 -17.03
CA ILE A 285 -7.45 -1.00 -16.76
C ILE A 285 -7.56 -0.20 -18.06
N ASN A 286 -8.63 0.58 -18.18
CA ASN A 286 -8.83 1.48 -19.31
C ASN A 286 -8.20 2.85 -19.04
N LEU A 287 -7.09 3.16 -19.69
CA LEU A 287 -6.36 4.42 -19.52
C LEU A 287 -7.04 5.63 -20.15
N ASP A 288 -7.98 5.44 -21.08
CA ASP A 288 -8.76 6.54 -21.67
C ASP A 288 -9.60 7.28 -20.63
N ARG A 289 -9.92 6.60 -19.52
CA ARG A 289 -10.62 7.19 -18.37
C ARG A 289 -9.72 8.00 -17.43
N ALA A 290 -8.43 8.11 -17.70
CA ALA A 290 -7.47 8.76 -16.79
C ALA A 290 -7.84 10.21 -16.47
N THR A 291 -8.32 10.98 -17.48
CA THR A 291 -8.75 12.38 -17.26
C THR A 291 -9.95 12.47 -16.32
N GLU A 292 -10.93 11.58 -16.44
CA GLU A 292 -12.08 11.48 -15.53
C GLU A 292 -11.63 11.25 -14.09
N TYR A 293 -10.79 10.23 -13.87
CA TYR A 293 -10.28 9.90 -12.52
C TYR A 293 -9.37 10.99 -11.93
N LEU A 294 -8.61 11.69 -12.77
CA LEU A 294 -7.80 12.82 -12.32
C LEU A 294 -8.67 14.00 -11.84
N ALA A 295 -9.71 14.34 -12.60
CA ALA A 295 -10.65 15.41 -12.21
C ALA A 295 -11.40 15.04 -10.93
N ARG A 296 -11.88 13.80 -10.83
CA ARG A 296 -12.54 13.26 -9.63
C ARG A 296 -11.61 13.29 -8.42
N GLY A 297 -10.40 12.78 -8.57
CA GLY A 297 -9.42 12.71 -7.47
C GLY A 297 -8.98 14.08 -6.97
N ARG A 298 -8.81 15.08 -7.86
CA ARG A 298 -8.53 16.46 -7.46
C ARG A 298 -9.68 17.06 -6.63
N ARG A 299 -10.93 16.83 -7.04
CA ARG A 299 -12.09 17.29 -6.31
C ARG A 299 -12.17 16.71 -4.91
N ILE A 300 -12.02 15.37 -4.79
CA ILE A 300 -12.07 14.67 -3.50
C ILE A 300 -10.90 15.10 -2.60
N ALA A 301 -9.68 15.13 -3.11
CA ALA A 301 -8.51 15.58 -2.36
C ALA A 301 -8.68 17.01 -1.82
N ASN A 302 -9.26 17.91 -2.62
CA ASN A 302 -9.58 19.27 -2.18
C ASN A 302 -10.68 19.30 -1.10
N GLN A 303 -11.74 18.50 -1.26
CA GLN A 303 -12.82 18.39 -0.26
C GLN A 303 -12.31 17.87 1.08
N LEU A 304 -11.36 16.95 1.07
CA LEU A 304 -10.72 16.41 2.26
C LEU A 304 -9.56 17.28 2.78
N GLY A 305 -9.32 18.44 2.17
CA GLY A 305 -8.30 19.39 2.63
C GLY A 305 -6.86 18.87 2.48
N TRP A 306 -6.62 17.93 1.54
CA TRP A 306 -5.30 17.34 1.33
C TRP A 306 -4.27 18.39 0.94
N LYS A 307 -3.17 18.41 1.70
CA LYS A 307 -2.00 19.25 1.41
C LYS A 307 -0.82 18.33 1.11
N ALA A 308 -0.40 18.35 -0.15
CA ALA A 308 0.80 17.65 -0.56
C ALA A 308 2.04 18.20 0.16
N ALA A 309 3.02 17.33 0.46
CA ALA A 309 4.33 17.78 0.87
C ALA A 309 4.96 18.67 -0.22
N ALA A 310 5.72 19.67 0.18
CA ALA A 310 6.55 20.40 -0.76
C ALA A 310 7.57 19.43 -1.41
N ALA A 311 7.69 19.51 -2.74
CA ALA A 311 8.58 18.65 -3.53
C ALA A 311 10.05 18.94 -3.24
#